data_769fd87a1c68a532e93084c0711fc356
#
_entry.id   769fd87a1c68a532e93084c0711fc356
#
_cell.length_a   1.000
_cell.length_b   1.000
_cell.length_c   1.000
_cell.angle_alpha   90.00
_cell.angle_beta   90.00
_cell.angle_gamma   90.00
#
_symmetry.space_group_name_H-M   'P 1'
#
loop_
_entity.id
_entity.type
_entity.pdbx_description
1 polymer ?
#
loop_
_entity_poly.entity_id
_entity_poly.type
_entity_poly.pdbx_seq_one_letter_code
_entity_poly.pdbx_strand_id
1 'polypeptide(L)'
;NYKFKGSNNSHNFTIVTPRDQNEIDGLNGQINNLRNDLNSKDSELAAKDKQIKDLQNALNECQKAPKYVKPATATNLQPTVLFTVGKSKVERSQMPNIEMIAQYMKNHPDAKVEIKGYASPEGSKELNQKLSEARANAVKNILVKTYKISANRLQAKGMGATDKLFKQVEFNRVATFNDNNAAE
;
A
#
# COMPACT_ATOMS: atom_id res chain seq x y z
N ASN A 1 44.97 -2.25 -100.47
CA ASN A 1 43.59 -2.56 -99.93
C ASN A 1 43.69 -3.19 -98.55
N TYR A 2 43.53 -2.43 -97.50
CA TYR A 2 43.40 -2.90 -96.17
C TYR A 2 41.87 -3.08 -95.83
N LYS A 3 41.46 -4.36 -95.62
CA LYS A 3 40.11 -4.60 -95.10
C LYS A 3 40.16 -4.56 -93.56
N PHE A 4 39.53 -3.55 -93.02
CA PHE A 4 39.24 -3.48 -91.62
C PHE A 4 38.15 -4.54 -91.31
N LYS A 5 38.45 -5.56 -90.56
CA LYS A 5 37.44 -6.37 -89.87
C LYS A 5 37.01 -5.64 -88.65
N GLY A 6 35.85 -4.99 -88.75
CA GLY A 6 35.19 -4.46 -87.56
C GLY A 6 34.72 -5.58 -86.65
N SER A 7 35.26 -5.66 -85.44
CA SER A 7 34.65 -6.50 -84.40
C SER A 7 33.49 -5.72 -83.78
N ASN A 8 32.26 -6.22 -83.96
CA ASN A 8 31.10 -5.70 -83.24
C ASN A 8 31.20 -6.04 -81.76
N ASN A 9 31.86 -5.19 -81.01
CA ASN A 9 31.76 -5.20 -79.57
C ASN A 9 30.66 -4.22 -79.17
N SER A 10 29.42 -4.73 -79.04
CA SER A 10 28.36 -3.94 -78.43
C SER A 10 28.54 -3.92 -76.92
N HIS A 11 29.05 -2.84 -76.42
CA HIS A 11 29.08 -2.58 -74.99
C HIS A 11 27.79 -1.87 -74.66
N ASN A 12 26.92 -2.53 -73.85
CA ASN A 12 25.76 -1.92 -73.26
C ASN A 12 26.25 -0.94 -72.19
N PHE A 13 26.23 0.36 -72.47
CA PHE A 13 26.42 1.41 -71.50
C PHE A 13 25.06 1.72 -70.90
N THR A 14 24.88 1.45 -69.61
CA THR A 14 23.77 1.98 -68.85
C THR A 14 24.11 3.43 -68.56
N ILE A 15 23.46 4.40 -69.23
CA ILE A 15 23.59 5.80 -68.89
C ILE A 15 22.85 5.99 -67.59
N VAL A 16 23.58 6.03 -66.49
CA VAL A 16 23.02 6.47 -65.22
C VAL A 16 22.90 8.00 -65.31
N THR A 17 21.68 8.48 -65.36
CA THR A 17 21.42 9.93 -65.27
C THR A 17 22.06 10.41 -63.94
N PRO A 18 22.84 11.52 -63.96
CA PRO A 18 23.36 12.09 -62.72
C PRO A 18 22.19 12.33 -61.78
N ARG A 19 22.27 11.75 -60.56
CA ARG A 19 21.27 12.08 -59.54
C ARG A 19 21.33 13.57 -59.27
N ASP A 20 20.17 14.22 -59.15
CA ASP A 20 20.10 15.61 -58.80
C ASP A 20 20.81 15.84 -57.46
N GLN A 21 21.84 16.68 -57.45
CA GLN A 21 22.63 16.96 -56.26
C GLN A 21 21.77 17.51 -55.15
N ASN A 22 20.71 18.24 -55.47
CA ASN A 22 19.74 18.76 -54.50
C ASN A 22 18.97 17.65 -53.80
N GLU A 23 18.61 16.55 -54.51
CA GLU A 23 17.97 15.37 -53.94
C GLU A 23 18.91 14.64 -53.00
N ILE A 24 20.18 14.49 -53.39
CA ILE A 24 21.21 13.85 -52.56
C ILE A 24 21.44 14.65 -51.28
N ASP A 25 21.53 15.95 -51.36
CA ASP A 25 21.74 16.85 -50.21
C ASP A 25 20.53 16.85 -49.29
N GLY A 26 19.32 16.80 -49.84
CA GLY A 26 18.06 16.66 -49.11
C GLY A 26 17.99 15.33 -48.32
N LEU A 27 18.33 14.21 -48.95
CA LEU A 27 18.37 12.90 -48.31
C LEU A 27 19.47 12.84 -47.26
N ASN A 28 20.63 13.41 -47.49
CA ASN A 28 21.70 13.48 -46.48
C ASN A 28 21.27 14.30 -45.25
N GLY A 29 20.52 15.41 -45.47
CA GLY A 29 19.92 16.19 -44.41
C GLY A 29 18.95 15.35 -43.55
N GLN A 30 18.06 14.60 -44.20
CA GLN A 30 17.12 13.69 -43.51
C GLN A 30 17.85 12.60 -42.72
N ILE A 31 18.89 11.99 -43.30
CA ILE A 31 19.71 10.96 -42.63
C ILE A 31 20.37 11.55 -41.38
N ASN A 32 20.90 12.75 -41.44
CA ASN A 32 21.52 13.39 -40.28
C ASN A 32 20.52 13.72 -39.20
N ASN A 33 19.33 14.20 -39.55
CA ASN A 33 18.25 14.44 -38.58
C ASN A 33 17.82 13.13 -37.91
N LEU A 34 17.59 12.07 -38.68
CA LEU A 34 17.20 10.75 -38.14
C LEU A 34 18.29 10.17 -37.24
N ARG A 35 19.56 10.36 -37.55
CA ARG A 35 20.69 9.94 -36.68
C ARG A 35 20.68 10.68 -35.35
N ASN A 36 20.45 12.00 -35.39
CA ASN A 36 20.36 12.81 -34.18
C ASN A 36 19.16 12.38 -33.31
N ASP A 37 18.00 12.16 -33.94
CA ASP A 37 16.82 11.66 -33.24
C ASP A 37 17.07 10.28 -32.63
N LEU A 38 17.73 9.39 -33.34
CA LEU A 38 18.11 8.06 -32.83
C LEU A 38 19.02 8.19 -31.62
N ASN A 39 20.08 8.97 -31.69
CA ASN A 39 20.98 9.21 -30.57
C ASN A 39 20.27 9.80 -29.35
N SER A 40 19.31 10.70 -29.57
CA SER A 40 18.48 11.25 -28.50
C SER A 40 17.62 10.16 -27.84
N LYS A 41 16.97 9.32 -28.66
CA LYS A 41 16.16 8.21 -28.18
C LYS A 41 16.98 7.15 -27.44
N ASP A 42 18.17 6.85 -27.90
CA ASP A 42 19.09 5.90 -27.21
C ASP A 42 19.47 6.46 -25.83
N SER A 43 19.72 7.76 -25.73
CA SER A 43 20.00 8.40 -24.44
C SER A 43 18.79 8.37 -23.49
N GLU A 44 17.59 8.61 -24.01
CA GLU A 44 16.33 8.51 -23.23
C GLU A 44 16.10 7.06 -22.75
N LEU A 45 16.33 6.09 -23.61
CA LEU A 45 16.21 4.65 -23.27
C LEU A 45 17.20 4.27 -22.18
N ALA A 46 18.46 4.65 -22.28
CA ALA A 46 19.47 4.37 -21.27
C ALA A 46 19.11 4.99 -19.90
N ALA A 47 18.54 6.22 -19.91
CA ALA A 47 18.05 6.84 -18.68
C ALA A 47 16.87 6.10 -18.07
N LYS A 48 15.94 5.63 -18.88
CA LYS A 48 14.78 4.83 -18.43
C LYS A 48 15.20 3.45 -17.92
N ASP A 49 16.13 2.80 -18.59
CA ASP A 49 16.66 1.51 -18.15
C ASP A 49 17.33 1.62 -16.78
N LYS A 50 18.06 2.71 -16.55
CA LYS A 50 18.63 3.00 -15.24
C LYS A 50 17.54 3.18 -14.18
N GLN A 51 16.50 3.96 -14.48
CA GLN A 51 15.36 4.16 -13.56
C GLN A 51 14.65 2.84 -13.26
N ILE A 52 14.40 1.99 -14.25
CA ILE A 52 13.79 0.66 -14.07
C ILE A 52 14.66 -0.18 -13.14
N LYS A 53 15.97 -0.20 -13.35
CA LYS A 53 16.91 -0.96 -12.52
C LYS A 53 16.92 -0.44 -11.07
N ASP A 54 16.91 0.85 -10.87
CA ASP A 54 16.87 1.48 -9.54
C ASP A 54 15.57 1.17 -8.83
N LEU A 55 14.42 1.25 -9.54
CA LEU A 55 13.11 0.88 -9.00
C LEU A 55 13.01 -0.63 -8.67
N GLN A 56 13.58 -1.50 -9.52
CA GLN A 56 13.63 -2.94 -9.24
C GLN A 56 14.47 -3.24 -8.01
N ASN A 57 15.60 -2.56 -7.84
CA ASN A 57 16.43 -2.69 -6.65
C ASN A 57 15.69 -2.21 -5.40
N ALA A 58 15.04 -1.05 -5.46
CA ALA A 58 14.25 -0.52 -4.37
C ALA A 58 13.08 -1.45 -3.99
N LEU A 59 12.40 -2.04 -4.99
CA LEU A 59 11.35 -3.03 -4.78
C LEU A 59 11.90 -4.29 -4.10
N ASN A 60 13.04 -4.80 -4.57
CA ASN A 60 13.68 -5.97 -3.98
C ASN A 60 14.13 -5.71 -2.54
N GLU A 61 14.67 -4.53 -2.25
CA GLU A 61 15.03 -4.15 -0.88
C GLU A 61 13.78 -4.01 0.01
N CYS A 62 12.70 -3.43 -0.52
CA CYS A 62 11.42 -3.35 0.19
C CYS A 62 10.82 -4.74 0.46
N GLN A 63 10.99 -5.68 -0.46
CA GLN A 63 10.53 -7.08 -0.29
C GLN A 63 11.41 -7.87 0.68
N LYS A 64 12.72 -7.55 0.75
CA LYS A 64 13.68 -8.13 1.70
C LYS A 64 13.59 -7.47 3.08
N ALA A 65 13.06 -6.23 3.15
CA ALA A 65 12.78 -5.62 4.43
C ALA A 65 11.97 -6.63 5.25
N PRO A 66 12.41 -6.99 6.46
CA PRO A 66 11.73 -8.01 7.24
C PRO A 66 10.26 -7.60 7.32
N LYS A 67 9.37 -8.43 6.75
CA LYS A 67 7.95 -8.36 7.09
C LYS A 67 7.97 -8.21 8.59
N TYR A 68 7.37 -7.15 9.11
CA TYR A 68 7.32 -6.83 10.53
C TYR A 68 7.15 -8.14 11.32
N VAL A 69 8.29 -8.70 11.75
CA VAL A 69 8.29 -9.87 12.61
C VAL A 69 7.83 -9.31 13.93
N LYS A 70 6.57 -9.59 14.28
CA LYS A 70 6.03 -9.35 15.60
C LYS A 70 7.09 -9.87 16.56
N PRO A 71 7.75 -9.01 17.36
CA PRO A 71 8.72 -9.51 18.33
C PRO A 71 7.99 -10.51 19.22
N ALA A 72 8.51 -11.74 19.31
CA ALA A 72 7.91 -12.86 20.05
C ALA A 72 7.69 -12.57 21.56
N THR A 73 8.10 -11.40 22.01
CA THR A 73 7.96 -10.88 23.40
C THR A 73 7.54 -9.42 23.45
N ALA A 74 6.91 -8.89 22.37
CA ALA A 74 6.25 -7.60 22.53
C ALA A 74 5.13 -7.80 23.55
N THR A 75 5.30 -7.27 24.73
CA THR A 75 4.19 -6.87 25.59
C THR A 75 3.23 -6.14 24.67
N ASN A 76 2.09 -6.76 24.38
CA ASN A 76 1.08 -6.16 23.50
C ASN A 76 0.60 -4.88 24.17
N LEU A 77 1.24 -3.75 23.88
CA LEU A 77 0.73 -2.43 24.17
C LEU A 77 -0.45 -2.21 23.24
N GLN A 78 -1.56 -2.87 23.56
CA GLN A 78 -2.80 -2.68 22.80
C GLN A 78 -3.42 -1.37 23.25
N PRO A 79 -3.79 -0.48 22.33
CA PRO A 79 -4.56 0.69 22.68
C PRO A 79 -5.83 0.26 23.42
N THR A 80 -6.17 0.98 24.47
CA THR A 80 -7.38 0.75 25.26
C THR A 80 -8.26 1.98 25.27
N VAL A 81 -9.57 1.81 25.36
CA VAL A 81 -10.52 2.91 25.45
C VAL A 81 -11.12 2.93 26.85
N LEU A 82 -10.81 3.96 27.62
CA LEU A 82 -11.32 4.15 28.97
C LEU A 82 -12.69 4.83 28.96
N PHE A 83 -13.50 4.50 29.95
CA PHE A 83 -14.84 5.04 30.10
C PHE A 83 -15.06 5.62 31.50
N THR A 84 -15.84 6.70 31.57
CA THR A 84 -16.34 7.27 32.81
C THR A 84 -17.29 6.30 33.51
N VAL A 85 -17.37 6.36 34.84
CA VAL A 85 -18.29 5.56 35.67
C VAL A 85 -19.71 5.62 35.10
N GLY A 86 -20.35 4.48 34.97
CA GLY A 86 -21.75 4.35 34.50
C GLY A 86 -22.00 4.79 33.05
N LYS A 87 -20.95 5.18 32.30
CA LYS A 87 -21.10 5.64 30.91
C LYS A 87 -20.49 4.66 29.93
N SER A 88 -21.12 4.59 28.74
CA SER A 88 -20.62 3.88 27.54
C SER A 88 -20.27 4.83 26.38
N LYS A 89 -20.44 6.14 26.58
CA LYS A 89 -20.07 7.16 25.58
C LYS A 89 -18.56 7.29 25.57
N VAL A 90 -17.96 7.17 24.37
CA VAL A 90 -16.53 7.41 24.16
C VAL A 90 -16.24 8.90 24.20
N GLU A 91 -15.28 9.31 25.01
CA GLU A 91 -14.82 10.68 25.11
C GLU A 91 -13.86 11.03 23.98
N ARG A 92 -13.78 12.33 23.63
CA ARG A 92 -12.88 12.80 22.55
C ARG A 92 -11.42 12.45 22.80
N SER A 93 -10.98 12.48 24.07
CA SER A 93 -9.64 12.10 24.47
C SER A 93 -9.26 10.66 24.13
N GLN A 94 -10.26 9.78 23.96
CA GLN A 94 -10.06 8.37 23.64
C GLN A 94 -10.08 8.08 22.13
N MET A 95 -10.44 9.06 21.30
CA MET A 95 -10.52 8.89 19.84
C MET A 95 -9.19 8.48 19.20
N PRO A 96 -8.00 9.00 19.61
CA PRO A 96 -6.73 8.57 19.05
C PRO A 96 -6.47 7.06 19.21
N ASN A 97 -6.90 6.46 20.33
CA ASN A 97 -6.75 5.03 20.57
C ASN A 97 -7.59 4.20 19.58
N ILE A 98 -8.81 4.68 19.25
CA ILE A 98 -9.68 4.03 18.26
C ILE A 98 -9.11 4.23 16.85
N GLU A 99 -8.54 5.40 16.57
CA GLU A 99 -7.90 5.68 15.29
C GLU A 99 -6.70 4.76 15.04
N MET A 100 -5.89 4.46 16.03
CA MET A 100 -4.78 3.51 15.92
C MET A 100 -5.27 2.13 15.49
N ILE A 101 -6.38 1.64 16.06
CA ILE A 101 -7.01 0.38 15.64
C ILE A 101 -7.55 0.46 14.21
N ALA A 102 -8.17 1.59 13.85
CA ALA A 102 -8.67 1.80 12.50
C ALA A 102 -7.53 1.79 11.46
N GLN A 103 -6.41 2.43 11.76
CA GLN A 103 -5.22 2.40 10.90
C GLN A 103 -4.64 0.99 10.80
N TYR A 104 -4.53 0.28 11.93
CA TYR A 104 -4.11 -1.12 11.92
C TYR A 104 -4.98 -1.97 10.98
N MET A 105 -6.31 -1.87 11.10
CA MET A 105 -7.24 -2.64 10.28
C MET A 105 -7.24 -2.22 8.80
N LYS A 106 -6.90 -0.97 8.48
CA LYS A 106 -6.72 -0.52 7.09
C LYS A 106 -5.46 -1.10 6.46
N ASN A 107 -4.39 -1.19 7.24
CA ASN A 107 -3.12 -1.76 6.80
C ASN A 107 -3.14 -3.30 6.74
N HIS A 108 -4.09 -3.94 7.43
CA HIS A 108 -4.28 -5.39 7.47
C HIS A 108 -5.71 -5.75 7.04
N PRO A 109 -5.99 -5.85 5.72
CA PRO A 109 -7.34 -6.07 5.18
C PRO A 109 -8.02 -7.33 5.71
N ASP A 110 -7.26 -8.37 6.02
CA ASP A 110 -7.77 -9.66 6.51
C ASP A 110 -7.96 -9.73 8.02
N ALA A 111 -7.46 -8.73 8.78
CA ALA A 111 -7.57 -8.70 10.22
C ALA A 111 -9.04 -8.64 10.69
N LYS A 112 -9.38 -9.48 11.67
CA LYS A 112 -10.66 -9.50 12.37
C LYS A 112 -10.43 -9.17 13.82
N VAL A 113 -11.03 -8.10 14.31
CA VAL A 113 -10.80 -7.58 15.66
C VAL A 113 -12.01 -7.84 16.54
N GLU A 114 -11.76 -8.48 17.67
CA GLU A 114 -12.71 -8.62 18.77
C GLU A 114 -12.53 -7.44 19.75
N ILE A 115 -13.61 -6.75 20.02
CA ILE A 115 -13.68 -5.61 20.95
C ILE A 115 -14.32 -6.12 22.24
N LYS A 116 -13.54 -6.23 23.32
CA LYS A 116 -14.02 -6.67 24.64
C LYS A 116 -14.26 -5.45 25.52
N GLY A 117 -15.52 -5.21 25.87
CA GLY A 117 -15.90 -4.19 26.83
C GLY A 117 -15.93 -4.75 28.24
N TYR A 118 -15.47 -3.95 29.21
CA TYR A 118 -15.46 -4.31 30.61
C TYR A 118 -16.07 -3.22 31.48
N ALA A 119 -16.59 -3.63 32.64
CA ALA A 119 -17.03 -2.74 33.69
C ALA A 119 -16.19 -2.94 34.96
N SER A 120 -16.12 -1.94 35.83
CA SER A 120 -15.60 -2.09 37.19
C SER A 120 -16.59 -2.91 38.04
N PRO A 121 -16.12 -3.56 39.14
CA PRO A 121 -16.95 -4.45 39.97
C PRO A 121 -18.12 -3.77 40.68
N GLU A 122 -18.22 -2.46 40.62
CA GLU A 122 -19.27 -1.66 41.25
C GLU A 122 -20.63 -1.91 40.60
N GLY A 123 -21.64 -2.19 41.40
CA GLY A 123 -23.02 -2.40 40.92
C GLY A 123 -23.40 -3.88 40.68
N SER A 124 -24.59 -4.11 40.13
CA SER A 124 -25.08 -5.46 39.91
C SER A 124 -24.41 -6.11 38.69
N LYS A 125 -24.36 -7.46 38.69
CA LYS A 125 -23.79 -8.24 37.59
C LYS A 125 -24.51 -7.96 36.27
N GLU A 126 -25.83 -7.85 36.30
CA GLU A 126 -26.68 -7.60 35.15
C GLU A 126 -26.44 -6.21 34.56
N LEU A 127 -26.29 -5.20 35.43
CA LEU A 127 -25.97 -3.84 35.01
C LEU A 127 -24.60 -3.78 34.36
N ASN A 128 -23.60 -4.41 34.97
CA ASN A 128 -22.22 -4.44 34.46
C ASN A 128 -22.12 -5.22 33.14
N GLN A 129 -22.91 -6.29 32.97
CA GLN A 129 -23.00 -6.99 31.69
C GLN A 129 -23.51 -6.07 30.57
N LYS A 130 -24.66 -5.40 30.80
CA LYS A 130 -25.24 -4.45 29.85
C LYS A 130 -24.29 -3.27 29.55
N LEU A 131 -23.63 -2.75 30.58
CA LEU A 131 -22.71 -1.63 30.44
C LEU A 131 -21.45 -2.01 29.61
N SER A 132 -20.91 -3.19 29.86
CA SER A 132 -19.77 -3.72 29.12
C SER A 132 -20.09 -3.96 27.64
N GLU A 133 -21.27 -4.50 27.34
CA GLU A 133 -21.77 -4.66 25.97
C GLU A 133 -21.98 -3.31 25.28
N ALA A 134 -22.57 -2.34 25.97
CA ALA A 134 -22.76 -0.99 25.43
C ALA A 134 -21.44 -0.30 25.12
N ARG A 135 -20.39 -0.50 25.93
CA ARG A 135 -19.04 0.01 25.70
C ARG A 135 -18.39 -0.61 24.46
N ALA A 136 -18.42 -1.92 24.33
CA ALA A 136 -17.90 -2.61 23.17
C ALA A 136 -18.61 -2.16 21.88
N ASN A 137 -19.93 -2.05 21.92
CA ASN A 137 -20.73 -1.60 20.78
C ASN A 137 -20.52 -0.12 20.44
N ALA A 138 -20.28 0.76 21.42
CA ALA A 138 -19.95 2.16 21.17
C ALA A 138 -18.67 2.30 20.37
N VAL A 139 -17.62 1.56 20.71
CA VAL A 139 -16.35 1.54 19.98
C VAL A 139 -16.53 0.95 18.58
N LYS A 140 -17.23 -0.19 18.45
CA LYS A 140 -17.56 -0.79 17.14
C LYS A 140 -18.27 0.21 16.24
N ASN A 141 -19.26 0.91 16.76
CA ASN A 141 -20.02 1.90 16.00
C ASN A 141 -19.14 3.04 15.48
N ILE A 142 -18.16 3.50 16.26
CA ILE A 142 -17.21 4.53 15.82
C ILE A 142 -16.32 3.98 14.70
N LEU A 143 -15.78 2.79 14.84
CA LEU A 143 -14.95 2.16 13.80
C LEU A 143 -15.73 2.00 12.49
N VAL A 144 -16.99 1.61 12.54
CA VAL A 144 -17.84 1.45 11.35
C VAL A 144 -18.25 2.81 10.77
N LYS A 145 -18.81 3.70 11.58
CA LYS A 145 -19.43 4.95 11.10
C LYS A 145 -18.40 6.01 10.74
N THR A 146 -17.38 6.21 11.58
CA THR A 146 -16.37 7.26 11.41
C THR A 146 -15.22 6.79 10.54
N TYR A 147 -14.66 5.62 10.82
CA TYR A 147 -13.46 5.12 10.13
C TYR A 147 -13.76 4.19 8.96
N LYS A 148 -15.05 3.88 8.72
CA LYS A 148 -15.53 3.06 7.58
C LYS A 148 -14.97 1.63 7.56
N ILE A 149 -14.68 1.07 8.73
CA ILE A 149 -14.29 -0.33 8.85
C ILE A 149 -15.53 -1.22 8.67
N SER A 150 -15.43 -2.28 7.87
CA SER A 150 -16.51 -3.24 7.65
C SER A 150 -16.96 -3.91 8.94
N ALA A 151 -18.27 -3.90 9.19
CA ALA A 151 -18.86 -4.44 10.43
C ALA A 151 -18.63 -5.96 10.62
N ASN A 152 -18.47 -6.72 9.53
CA ASN A 152 -18.19 -8.15 9.53
C ASN A 152 -16.75 -8.50 10.01
N ARG A 153 -15.87 -7.51 10.05
CA ARG A 153 -14.50 -7.63 10.57
C ARG A 153 -14.40 -7.29 12.06
N LEU A 154 -15.53 -6.87 12.68
CA LEU A 154 -15.57 -6.39 14.06
C LEU A 154 -16.58 -7.20 14.87
N GLN A 155 -16.11 -7.84 15.92
CA GLN A 155 -16.95 -8.49 16.92
C GLN A 155 -16.92 -7.70 18.22
N ALA A 156 -18.09 -7.29 18.73
CA ALA A 156 -18.21 -6.62 20.02
C ALA A 156 -18.74 -7.60 21.06
N LYS A 157 -18.08 -7.69 22.21
CA LYS A 157 -18.45 -8.58 23.32
C LYS A 157 -18.36 -7.87 24.65
N GLY A 158 -19.42 -7.94 25.45
CA GLY A 158 -19.42 -7.52 26.83
C GLY A 158 -18.89 -8.64 27.73
N MET A 159 -17.92 -8.32 28.55
CA MET A 159 -17.27 -9.27 29.47
C MET A 159 -17.75 -9.12 30.91
N GLY A 160 -18.67 -8.16 31.16
CA GLY A 160 -19.16 -7.85 32.50
C GLY A 160 -18.13 -7.11 33.36
N ALA A 161 -18.26 -7.32 34.67
CA ALA A 161 -17.34 -6.72 35.64
C ALA A 161 -16.01 -7.48 35.73
N THR A 162 -14.91 -6.73 35.90
CA THR A 162 -13.59 -7.30 36.16
C THR A 162 -12.78 -6.39 37.09
N ASP A 163 -11.91 -6.98 37.88
CA ASP A 163 -10.91 -6.36 38.71
C ASP A 163 -9.47 -6.81 38.34
N LYS A 164 -9.37 -7.65 37.30
CA LYS A 164 -8.13 -8.37 36.97
C LYS A 164 -7.28 -7.74 35.88
N LEU A 165 -7.82 -6.78 35.11
CA LEU A 165 -7.07 -6.17 34.00
C LEU A 165 -6.05 -5.14 34.51
N PHE A 166 -6.45 -4.30 35.47
CA PHE A 166 -5.62 -3.27 36.07
C PHE A 166 -5.75 -3.26 37.57
N LYS A 167 -4.66 -2.95 38.27
CA LYS A 167 -4.64 -2.84 39.75
C LYS A 167 -5.60 -1.77 40.28
N GLN A 168 -5.73 -0.66 39.54
CA GLN A 168 -6.68 0.40 39.89
C GLN A 168 -8.05 0.07 39.30
N VAL A 169 -9.06 0.00 40.16
CA VAL A 169 -10.43 -0.44 39.81
C VAL A 169 -11.03 0.44 38.72
N GLU A 170 -10.79 1.73 38.75
CA GLU A 170 -11.28 2.69 37.74
C GLU A 170 -10.76 2.42 36.33
N PHE A 171 -9.60 1.81 36.17
CA PHE A 171 -9.03 1.47 34.85
C PHE A 171 -9.65 0.19 34.26
N ASN A 172 -10.40 -0.56 35.05
CA ASN A 172 -11.17 -1.69 34.52
C ASN A 172 -12.46 -1.29 33.79
N ARG A 173 -12.77 0.00 33.74
CA ARG A 173 -13.82 0.58 32.89
C ARG A 173 -13.30 0.81 31.46
N VAL A 174 -13.08 -0.26 30.70
CA VAL A 174 -12.25 -0.23 29.50
C VAL A 174 -12.85 -1.08 28.37
N ALA A 175 -12.55 -0.72 27.13
CA ALA A 175 -12.62 -1.64 26.00
C ALA A 175 -11.21 -1.95 25.49
N THR A 176 -10.95 -3.23 25.27
CA THR A 176 -9.71 -3.77 24.73
C THR A 176 -9.94 -4.39 23.36
N PHE A 177 -8.89 -4.59 22.62
CA PHE A 177 -8.94 -5.12 21.26
C PHE A 177 -8.07 -6.36 21.14
N ASN A 178 -8.59 -7.39 20.51
CA ASN A 178 -7.84 -8.59 20.16
C ASN A 178 -7.96 -8.83 18.66
N ASP A 179 -6.84 -9.07 18.00
CA ASP A 179 -6.86 -9.59 16.64
C ASP A 179 -6.99 -11.11 16.67
N ASN A 180 -8.08 -11.63 16.12
CA ASN A 180 -8.34 -13.08 16.09
C ASN A 180 -7.45 -13.81 15.06
N ASN A 181 -6.78 -13.10 14.17
CA ASN A 181 -5.85 -13.68 13.19
C ASN A 181 -4.39 -13.67 13.70
N ALA A 182 -4.11 -13.07 14.86
CA ALA A 182 -2.76 -12.99 15.42
C ALA A 182 -2.36 -14.23 16.26
N ALA A 183 -3.16 -15.31 16.23
CA ALA A 183 -2.98 -16.55 17.00
C ALA A 183 -2.62 -17.75 16.10
N GLU A 184 -1.73 -17.54 15.11
CA GLU A 184 -1.00 -18.63 14.44
C GLU A 184 0.49 -18.28 14.37
#